data_67ec2d7686b1c6389d3a9dfffc49ff8e
#
_entry.id   67ec2d7686b1c6389d3a9dfffc49ff8e
#
_cell.length_a   1.000
_cell.length_b   1.000
_cell.length_c   1.000
_cell.angle_alpha   90.00
_cell.angle_beta   90.00
_cell.angle_gamma   90.00
#
_symmetry.space_group_name_H-M   'P 1'
#
loop_
_entity.id
_entity.type
_entity.pdbx_description
1 polymer ?
#
loop_
_entity_poly.entity_id
_entity_poly.type
_entity_poly.pdbx_seq_one_letter_code
_entity_poly.pdbx_strand_id
1 'polypeptide(L)'
;MRHCDALVDLHTGSFHRTNIPQLRADMTNEQVIQLVHGFGGMIVLHNPGARGSLRRAAAEAGVPTVTLEAGEPMRIQADVVEDGVERILTLMTNMGIYKRSYYWTDVAPVYLNSRWVRTDQGGLLISDVEVGDKIKPGDLLGKVVDPINNLEFPMHSPFEGQVIGMALNQVVMPGYAVYHIGIAATEKSLEIGPGDSSASGENGGAQPSDLREFD
;
A
#
# COMPACT_ATOMS: atom_id res chain seq x y z
N MET A 1 5.58 -1.61 -24.74
CA MET A 1 4.20 -1.50 -24.28
C MET A 1 3.15 -1.61 -25.40
N ARG A 2 3.39 -1.17 -26.65
CA ARG A 2 2.38 -1.18 -27.76
C ARG A 2 1.81 -2.56 -28.16
N HIS A 3 2.27 -3.65 -27.57
CA HIS A 3 1.88 -5.02 -27.88
C HIS A 3 1.46 -5.80 -26.62
N CYS A 4 1.10 -5.08 -25.56
CA CYS A 4 0.65 -5.67 -24.30
C CYS A 4 -0.82 -5.35 -24.09
N ASP A 5 -1.61 -6.33 -23.68
CA ASP A 5 -3.03 -6.18 -23.36
C ASP A 5 -3.22 -5.69 -21.92
N ALA A 6 -2.26 -5.97 -21.04
CA ALA A 6 -2.23 -5.50 -19.65
C ALA A 6 -0.78 -5.50 -19.12
N LEU A 7 -0.55 -4.75 -18.04
CA LEU A 7 0.73 -4.73 -17.31
C LEU A 7 0.49 -4.96 -15.82
N VAL A 8 1.23 -5.88 -15.25
CA VAL A 8 1.36 -6.08 -13.79
C VAL A 8 2.79 -5.78 -13.40
N ASP A 9 2.99 -4.76 -12.57
CA ASP A 9 4.28 -4.34 -12.05
C ASP A 9 4.45 -4.89 -10.63
N LEU A 10 5.46 -5.75 -10.39
CA LEU A 10 5.64 -6.45 -9.12
C LEU A 10 6.62 -5.69 -8.23
N HIS A 11 6.17 -5.33 -7.04
CA HIS A 11 6.93 -4.59 -6.04
C HIS A 11 6.86 -5.25 -4.68
N THR A 12 7.86 -4.98 -3.86
CA THR A 12 7.81 -5.14 -2.40
C THR A 12 7.52 -3.81 -1.73
N GLY A 13 7.38 -3.79 -0.42
CA GLY A 13 7.48 -2.55 0.35
C GLY A 13 8.75 -1.79 -0.01
N SER A 14 8.72 -0.47 0.02
CA SER A 14 9.91 0.36 -0.16
C SER A 14 10.92 0.11 0.97
N PHE A 15 12.14 0.63 0.83
CA PHE A 15 13.19 0.41 1.82
C PHE A 15 12.69 0.69 3.24
N HIS A 16 12.91 -0.26 4.15
CA HIS A 16 12.42 -0.23 5.55
C HIS A 16 10.89 -0.22 5.73
N ARG A 17 10.14 -0.77 4.78
CA ARG A 17 8.68 -0.91 4.86
C ARG A 17 8.25 -2.35 4.60
N THR A 18 7.19 -2.77 5.28
CA THR A 18 6.43 -3.96 4.90
C THR A 18 5.04 -3.54 4.45
N ASN A 19 4.49 -4.25 3.47
CA ASN A 19 3.14 -4.06 2.97
C ASN A 19 2.37 -5.38 3.04
N ILE A 20 1.10 -5.30 3.42
CA ILE A 20 0.17 -6.40 3.12
C ILE A 20 0.09 -6.57 1.60
N PRO A 21 -0.10 -7.80 1.08
CA PRO A 21 -0.34 -7.98 -0.35
C PRO A 21 -1.52 -7.13 -0.83
N GLN A 22 -1.26 -6.19 -1.74
CA GLN A 22 -2.23 -5.21 -2.19
C GLN A 22 -1.97 -4.78 -3.64
N LEU A 23 -3.02 -4.36 -4.31
CA LEU A 23 -2.93 -3.73 -5.62
C LEU A 23 -2.95 -2.21 -5.50
N ARG A 24 -2.08 -1.54 -6.23
CA ARG A 24 -2.20 -0.10 -6.48
C ARG A 24 -2.70 0.09 -7.90
N ALA A 25 -3.84 0.74 -8.05
CA ALA A 25 -4.56 0.82 -9.31
C ALA A 25 -5.31 2.15 -9.45
N ASP A 26 -5.48 2.61 -10.69
CA ASP A 26 -6.35 3.74 -10.99
C ASP A 26 -7.82 3.27 -11.09
N MET A 27 -8.53 3.35 -9.96
CA MET A 27 -9.92 2.92 -9.87
C MET A 27 -10.91 3.87 -10.57
N THR A 28 -10.44 4.86 -11.31
CA THR A 28 -11.27 5.68 -12.20
C THR A 28 -11.27 5.16 -13.64
N ASN A 29 -10.38 4.22 -13.97
CA ASN A 29 -10.28 3.62 -15.29
C ASN A 29 -10.97 2.26 -15.33
N GLU A 30 -11.99 2.12 -16.18
CA GLU A 30 -12.82 0.92 -16.28
C GLU A 30 -12.04 -0.34 -16.66
N GLN A 31 -11.05 -0.23 -17.56
CA GLN A 31 -10.20 -1.36 -17.96
C GLN A 31 -9.28 -1.80 -16.80
N VAL A 32 -8.81 -0.85 -15.99
CA VAL A 32 -8.02 -1.16 -14.79
C VAL A 32 -8.90 -1.81 -13.73
N ILE A 33 -10.15 -1.38 -13.55
CA ILE A 33 -11.11 -2.02 -12.64
C ILE A 33 -11.34 -3.48 -13.03
N GLN A 34 -11.52 -3.77 -14.33
CA GLN A 34 -11.65 -5.15 -14.83
C GLN A 34 -10.39 -5.97 -14.55
N LEU A 35 -9.21 -5.40 -14.78
CA LEU A 35 -7.94 -6.05 -14.46
C LEU A 35 -7.82 -6.37 -12.96
N VAL A 36 -8.18 -5.44 -12.08
CA VAL A 36 -8.22 -5.62 -10.63
C VAL A 36 -9.14 -6.77 -10.22
N HIS A 37 -10.34 -6.82 -10.77
CA HIS A 37 -11.29 -7.92 -10.50
C HIS A 37 -10.71 -9.28 -10.89
N GLY A 38 -9.85 -9.32 -11.89
CA GLY A 38 -9.16 -10.53 -12.34
C GLY A 38 -8.27 -11.17 -11.27
N PHE A 39 -7.78 -10.42 -10.27
CA PHE A 39 -6.94 -10.94 -9.19
C PHE A 39 -7.71 -11.70 -8.09
N GLY A 40 -9.04 -11.62 -8.06
CA GLY A 40 -9.86 -12.41 -7.13
C GLY A 40 -9.71 -11.97 -5.66
N GLY A 41 -10.16 -10.77 -5.32
CA GLY A 41 -10.33 -10.36 -3.93
C GLY A 41 -9.05 -9.89 -3.21
N MET A 42 -8.18 -9.17 -3.89
CA MET A 42 -7.06 -8.46 -3.25
C MET A 42 -7.47 -7.08 -2.76
N ILE A 43 -6.87 -6.64 -1.65
CA ILE A 43 -6.97 -5.25 -1.19
C ILE A 43 -6.48 -4.32 -2.30
N VAL A 44 -7.24 -3.26 -2.55
CA VAL A 44 -6.91 -2.26 -3.58
C VAL A 44 -6.73 -0.89 -2.94
N LEU A 45 -5.61 -0.25 -3.24
CA LEU A 45 -5.39 1.16 -2.95
C LEU A 45 -5.50 1.96 -4.25
N HIS A 46 -6.50 2.86 -4.30
CA HIS A 46 -6.63 3.78 -5.45
C HIS A 46 -5.39 4.67 -5.54
N ASN A 47 -4.70 4.58 -6.66
CA ASN A 47 -3.54 5.42 -6.95
C ASN A 47 -3.28 5.44 -8.47
N PRO A 48 -3.47 6.57 -9.16
CA PRO A 48 -3.26 6.67 -10.61
C PRO A 48 -1.79 6.61 -11.03
N GLY A 49 -0.86 6.55 -10.09
CA GLY A 49 0.58 6.55 -10.34
C GLY A 49 1.16 7.96 -10.44
N ALA A 50 2.37 8.13 -9.89
CA ALA A 50 3.12 9.38 -10.00
C ALA A 50 3.56 9.63 -11.45
N ARG A 51 3.70 10.89 -11.83
CA ARG A 51 4.29 11.26 -13.14
C ARG A 51 5.68 10.67 -13.27
N GLY A 52 5.96 10.04 -14.42
CA GLY A 52 7.23 9.38 -14.70
C GLY A 52 7.35 7.95 -14.17
N SER A 53 6.37 7.42 -13.43
CA SER A 53 6.36 6.00 -13.06
C SER A 53 5.99 5.12 -14.25
N LEU A 54 6.43 3.84 -14.21
CA LEU A 54 6.10 2.85 -15.24
C LEU A 54 4.60 2.69 -15.38
N ARG A 55 3.88 2.57 -14.26
CA ARG A 55 2.40 2.45 -14.25
C ARG A 55 1.73 3.64 -14.93
N ARG A 56 2.15 4.87 -14.62
CA ARG A 56 1.58 6.07 -15.24
C ARG A 56 1.87 6.13 -16.72
N ALA A 57 3.09 5.84 -17.14
CA ALA A 57 3.47 5.83 -18.56
C ALA A 57 2.74 4.74 -19.36
N ALA A 58 2.48 3.58 -18.77
CA ALA A 58 1.70 2.53 -19.41
C ALA A 58 0.23 2.90 -19.53
N ALA A 59 -0.38 3.48 -18.50
CA ALA A 59 -1.75 3.98 -18.53
C ALA A 59 -1.94 5.08 -19.59
N GLU A 60 -1.00 6.00 -19.70
CA GLU A 60 -0.98 7.04 -20.75
C GLU A 60 -0.81 6.47 -22.17
N ALA A 61 -0.17 5.29 -22.29
CA ALA A 61 -0.07 4.54 -23.53
C ALA A 61 -1.30 3.67 -23.84
N GLY A 62 -2.34 3.72 -22.99
CA GLY A 62 -3.59 2.95 -23.15
C GLY A 62 -3.50 1.50 -22.69
N VAL A 63 -2.47 1.12 -21.90
CA VAL A 63 -2.32 -0.23 -21.35
C VAL A 63 -2.86 -0.28 -19.92
N PRO A 64 -3.92 -1.06 -19.64
CA PRO A 64 -4.42 -1.25 -18.28
C PRO A 64 -3.30 -1.78 -17.38
N THR A 65 -3.07 -1.12 -16.26
CA THR A 65 -1.88 -1.38 -15.44
C THR A 65 -2.19 -1.34 -13.97
N VAL A 66 -1.66 -2.32 -13.24
CA VAL A 66 -1.67 -2.36 -11.78
C VAL A 66 -0.25 -2.58 -11.25
N THR A 67 0.02 -2.14 -10.03
CA THR A 67 1.19 -2.56 -9.27
C THR A 67 0.72 -3.51 -8.17
N LEU A 68 1.28 -4.72 -8.11
CA LEU A 68 1.11 -5.63 -7.00
C LEU A 68 2.26 -5.38 -6.03
N GLU A 69 1.96 -4.90 -4.84
CA GLU A 69 2.93 -4.69 -3.76
C GLU A 69 2.70 -5.70 -2.65
N ALA A 70 3.75 -6.38 -2.20
CA ALA A 70 3.65 -7.36 -1.14
C ALA A 70 4.96 -7.52 -0.36
N GLY A 71 4.85 -7.63 0.95
CA GLY A 71 5.96 -7.98 1.83
C GLY A 71 7.04 -6.91 1.97
N GLU A 72 8.25 -7.37 2.22
CA GLU A 72 9.41 -6.58 2.64
C GLU A 72 10.51 -6.58 1.57
N PRO A 73 11.33 -5.52 1.50
CA PRO A 73 12.54 -5.55 0.67
C PRO A 73 13.63 -6.42 1.29
N MET A 74 14.62 -6.75 0.51
CA MET A 74 15.87 -7.39 0.92
C MET A 74 15.76 -8.82 1.51
N ARG A 75 14.57 -9.44 1.45
CA ARG A 75 14.38 -10.84 1.87
C ARG A 75 13.27 -11.51 1.06
N ILE A 76 13.38 -12.83 0.91
CA ILE A 76 12.31 -13.66 0.34
C ILE A 76 11.43 -14.15 1.49
N GLN A 77 10.12 -13.90 1.37
CA GLN A 77 9.07 -14.38 2.26
C GLN A 77 8.24 -15.40 1.48
N ALA A 78 8.36 -16.69 1.84
CA ALA A 78 7.78 -17.78 1.08
C ALA A 78 6.25 -17.67 0.94
N ASP A 79 5.58 -17.32 2.03
CA ASP A 79 4.12 -17.11 2.10
C ASP A 79 3.65 -15.97 1.18
N VAL A 80 4.40 -14.86 1.16
CA VAL A 80 4.12 -13.72 0.27
C VAL A 80 4.32 -14.09 -1.19
N VAL A 81 5.36 -14.89 -1.50
CA VAL A 81 5.61 -15.39 -2.86
C VAL A 81 4.49 -16.33 -3.29
N GLU A 82 4.07 -17.25 -2.44
CA GLU A 82 2.99 -18.18 -2.72
C GLU A 82 1.67 -17.45 -3.00
N ASP A 83 1.28 -16.49 -2.15
CA ASP A 83 0.07 -15.67 -2.40
C ASP A 83 0.19 -14.89 -3.71
N GLY A 84 1.33 -14.26 -3.97
CA GLY A 84 1.56 -13.52 -5.22
C GLY A 84 1.42 -14.40 -6.46
N VAL A 85 1.98 -15.62 -6.44
CA VAL A 85 1.83 -16.60 -7.54
C VAL A 85 0.37 -16.98 -7.72
N GLU A 86 -0.35 -17.28 -6.63
CA GLU A 86 -1.78 -17.63 -6.68
C GLU A 86 -2.61 -16.49 -7.30
N ARG A 87 -2.34 -15.25 -6.94
CA ARG A 87 -3.03 -14.08 -7.50
C ARG A 87 -2.75 -13.90 -8.98
N ILE A 88 -1.52 -14.06 -9.42
CA ILE A 88 -1.17 -13.97 -10.85
C ILE A 88 -1.82 -15.11 -11.64
N LEU A 89 -1.79 -16.35 -11.13
CA LEU A 89 -2.46 -17.48 -11.79
C LEU A 89 -3.98 -17.29 -11.87
N THR A 90 -4.58 -16.69 -10.84
CA THR A 90 -6.01 -16.33 -10.83
C THR A 90 -6.30 -15.30 -11.92
N LEU A 91 -5.49 -14.23 -12.01
CA LEU A 91 -5.60 -13.24 -13.06
C LEU A 91 -5.49 -13.89 -14.46
N MET A 92 -4.46 -14.70 -14.70
CA MET A 92 -4.26 -15.37 -15.98
C MET A 92 -5.43 -16.29 -16.34
N THR A 93 -6.04 -16.91 -15.35
CA THR A 93 -7.24 -17.76 -15.55
C THR A 93 -8.43 -16.91 -15.95
N ASN A 94 -8.66 -15.78 -15.28
CA ASN A 94 -9.75 -14.86 -15.59
C ASN A 94 -9.57 -14.16 -16.95
N MET A 95 -8.34 -13.97 -17.38
CA MET A 95 -8.00 -13.47 -18.73
C MET A 95 -8.08 -14.56 -19.81
N GLY A 96 -8.36 -15.82 -19.47
CA GLY A 96 -8.41 -16.93 -20.43
C GLY A 96 -7.05 -17.42 -20.94
N ILE A 97 -5.94 -16.94 -20.35
CA ILE A 97 -4.55 -17.32 -20.71
C ILE A 97 -4.18 -18.68 -20.10
N TYR A 98 -4.70 -18.97 -18.92
CA TYR A 98 -4.41 -20.18 -18.16
C TYR A 98 -5.71 -20.89 -17.75
N LYS A 99 -5.73 -22.23 -17.79
CA LYS A 99 -6.90 -23.01 -17.38
C LYS A 99 -6.64 -23.65 -16.02
N ARG A 100 -7.36 -23.17 -15.01
CA ARG A 100 -7.33 -23.69 -13.65
C ARG A 100 -8.72 -23.62 -13.03
N SER A 101 -9.08 -24.61 -12.20
CA SER A 101 -10.21 -24.46 -11.28
C SER A 101 -9.77 -23.55 -10.14
N TYR A 102 -10.54 -22.54 -9.84
CA TYR A 102 -10.30 -21.67 -8.70
C TYR A 102 -11.59 -21.46 -7.89
N TYR A 103 -11.44 -21.14 -6.64
CA TYR A 103 -12.56 -20.81 -5.76
C TYR A 103 -12.74 -19.28 -5.75
N TRP A 104 -14.00 -18.86 -5.74
CA TRP A 104 -14.33 -17.45 -5.52
C TRP A 104 -13.77 -17.02 -4.17
N THR A 105 -13.04 -15.93 -4.16
CA THR A 105 -12.58 -15.29 -2.93
C THR A 105 -13.52 -14.14 -2.59
N ASP A 106 -13.60 -13.83 -1.30
CA ASP A 106 -14.40 -12.70 -0.81
C ASP A 106 -13.94 -11.39 -1.44
N VAL A 107 -14.88 -10.45 -1.56
CA VAL A 107 -14.60 -9.10 -2.06
C VAL A 107 -13.68 -8.40 -1.06
N ALA A 108 -12.48 -8.05 -1.50
CA ALA A 108 -11.56 -7.30 -0.66
C ALA A 108 -11.87 -5.80 -0.72
N PRO A 109 -11.53 -5.04 0.34
CA PRO A 109 -11.81 -3.62 0.39
C PRO A 109 -11.00 -2.83 -0.66
N VAL A 110 -11.65 -1.80 -1.21
CA VAL A 110 -11.03 -0.78 -2.03
C VAL A 110 -10.88 0.48 -1.19
N TYR A 111 -9.65 0.90 -0.94
CA TYR A 111 -9.34 2.14 -0.25
C TYR A 111 -9.11 3.26 -1.27
N LEU A 112 -10.00 4.23 -1.31
CA LEU A 112 -9.87 5.41 -2.17
C LEU A 112 -8.83 6.39 -1.63
N ASN A 113 -8.58 6.34 -0.33
CA ASN A 113 -7.62 7.18 0.36
C ASN A 113 -6.77 6.36 1.33
N SER A 114 -5.57 6.84 1.57
CA SER A 114 -4.70 6.32 2.62
C SER A 114 -3.91 7.45 3.28
N ARG A 115 -3.44 7.22 4.50
CA ARG A 115 -2.65 8.18 5.27
C ARG A 115 -1.55 7.48 6.03
N TRP A 116 -0.42 8.16 6.14
CA TRP A 116 0.66 7.76 7.03
C TRP A 116 0.49 8.38 8.41
N VAL A 117 0.51 7.55 9.44
CA VAL A 117 0.70 7.99 10.83
C VAL A 117 2.20 8.12 11.05
N ARG A 118 2.62 9.32 11.47
CA ARG A 118 4.03 9.66 11.69
C ARG A 118 4.28 9.82 13.18
N THR A 119 5.50 9.49 13.61
CA THR A 119 5.92 9.77 14.99
C THR A 119 6.42 11.21 15.10
N ASP A 120 6.09 11.87 16.23
CA ASP A 120 6.64 13.17 16.59
C ASP A 120 7.94 13.05 17.41
N GLN A 121 8.27 11.83 17.84
CA GLN A 121 9.42 11.54 18.71
C GLN A 121 10.40 10.60 18.04
N GLY A 122 11.69 10.76 18.37
CA GLY A 122 12.74 9.82 18.02
C GLY A 122 12.95 8.78 19.12
N GLY A 123 13.34 7.58 18.75
CA GLY A 123 13.59 6.51 19.71
C GLY A 123 13.38 5.12 19.13
N LEU A 124 13.05 4.17 20.01
CA LEU A 124 12.76 2.79 19.64
C LEU A 124 11.24 2.61 19.48
N LEU A 125 10.81 2.27 18.28
CA LEU A 125 9.44 1.92 17.98
C LEU A 125 9.11 0.52 18.49
N ILE A 126 8.06 0.42 19.29
CA ILE A 126 7.44 -0.84 19.72
C ILE A 126 6.01 -0.81 19.18
N SER A 127 5.72 -1.69 18.23
CA SER A 127 4.39 -1.77 17.61
C SER A 127 3.50 -2.73 18.39
N ASP A 128 2.24 -2.35 18.58
CA ASP A 128 1.17 -3.17 19.16
C ASP A 128 0.21 -3.71 18.08
N VAL A 129 0.43 -3.34 16.81
CA VAL A 129 -0.36 -3.77 15.67
C VAL A 129 0.52 -4.37 14.57
N GLU A 130 -0.12 -5.14 13.69
CA GLU A 130 0.50 -5.75 12.51
C GLU A 130 -0.19 -5.28 11.22
N VAL A 131 0.44 -5.53 10.06
CA VAL A 131 -0.21 -5.30 8.77
C VAL A 131 -1.44 -6.20 8.64
N GLY A 132 -2.55 -5.62 8.22
CA GLY A 132 -3.84 -6.31 8.13
C GLY A 132 -4.81 -5.97 9.27
N ASP A 133 -4.34 -5.43 10.39
CA ASP A 133 -5.21 -5.09 11.51
C ASP A 133 -6.19 -3.97 11.16
N LYS A 134 -7.43 -4.16 11.58
CA LYS A 134 -8.49 -3.14 11.51
C LYS A 134 -8.41 -2.27 12.75
N ILE A 135 -8.43 -0.97 12.55
CA ILE A 135 -8.26 0.02 13.61
C ILE A 135 -9.33 1.10 13.55
N LYS A 136 -9.56 1.74 14.68
CA LYS A 136 -10.47 2.89 14.87
C LYS A 136 -9.72 4.09 15.42
N PRO A 137 -10.29 5.30 15.30
CA PRO A 137 -9.73 6.49 15.95
C PRO A 137 -9.58 6.28 17.46
N GLY A 138 -8.37 6.57 17.96
CA GLY A 138 -8.01 6.38 19.37
C GLY A 138 -7.38 5.04 19.71
N ASP A 139 -7.42 4.03 18.84
CA ASP A 139 -6.75 2.75 19.08
C ASP A 139 -5.23 2.96 19.20
N LEU A 140 -4.62 2.27 20.15
CA LEU A 140 -3.18 2.27 20.33
C LEU A 140 -2.53 1.47 19.19
N LEU A 141 -1.63 2.10 18.44
CA LEU A 141 -0.86 1.46 17.38
C LEU A 141 0.50 0.97 17.86
N GLY A 142 1.01 1.57 18.90
CA GLY A 142 2.33 1.28 19.47
C GLY A 142 2.87 2.48 20.24
N LYS A 143 4.16 2.44 20.55
CA LYS A 143 4.84 3.51 21.27
C LYS A 143 6.26 3.70 20.75
N VAL A 144 6.77 4.92 20.90
CA VAL A 144 8.19 5.22 20.75
C VAL A 144 8.79 5.37 22.15
N VAL A 145 9.88 4.70 22.40
CA VAL A 145 10.60 4.75 23.68
C VAL A 145 11.92 5.49 23.51
N ASP A 146 12.13 6.53 24.31
CA ASP A 146 13.45 7.16 24.45
C ASP A 146 14.34 6.25 25.30
N PRO A 147 15.37 5.61 24.75
CA PRO A 147 16.20 4.65 25.51
C PRO A 147 17.14 5.33 26.51
N ILE A 148 17.31 6.66 26.45
CA ILE A 148 18.17 7.41 27.35
C ILE A 148 17.43 7.78 28.64
N ASN A 149 16.20 8.31 28.46
CA ASN A 149 15.39 8.82 29.57
C ASN A 149 14.30 7.84 30.01
N ASN A 150 14.16 6.72 29.30
CA ASN A 150 13.11 5.72 29.50
C ASN A 150 11.70 6.29 29.48
N LEU A 151 11.48 7.28 28.62
CA LEU A 151 10.18 7.90 28.40
C LEU A 151 9.44 7.18 27.27
N GLU A 152 8.15 6.96 27.45
CA GLU A 152 7.28 6.32 26.47
C GLU A 152 6.33 7.33 25.85
N PHE A 153 6.21 7.30 24.53
CA PHE A 153 5.34 8.16 23.73
C PHE A 153 4.36 7.30 22.95
N PRO A 154 3.11 7.14 23.43
CA PRO A 154 2.11 6.31 22.74
C PRO A 154 1.69 6.97 21.43
N MET A 155 1.47 6.11 20.42
CA MET A 155 0.95 6.49 19.11
C MET A 155 -0.45 5.92 18.94
N HIS A 156 -1.43 6.79 18.75
CA HIS A 156 -2.82 6.40 18.52
C HIS A 156 -3.24 6.65 17.08
N SER A 157 -4.17 5.83 16.58
CA SER A 157 -4.74 6.06 15.26
C SER A 157 -5.67 7.27 15.25
N PRO A 158 -5.47 8.22 14.33
CA PRO A 158 -6.45 9.29 14.08
C PRO A 158 -7.54 8.86 13.08
N PHE A 159 -7.45 7.63 12.52
CA PHE A 159 -8.29 7.18 11.41
C PHE A 159 -8.98 5.85 11.73
N GLU A 160 -10.15 5.64 11.11
CA GLU A 160 -10.76 4.32 10.97
C GLU A 160 -10.29 3.70 9.65
N GLY A 161 -9.85 2.42 9.70
CA GLY A 161 -9.35 1.74 8.51
C GLY A 161 -8.60 0.46 8.82
N GLN A 162 -7.63 0.15 7.96
CA GLN A 162 -6.77 -1.03 8.07
C GLN A 162 -5.31 -0.64 7.90
N VAL A 163 -4.43 -1.26 8.67
CA VAL A 163 -2.99 -1.12 8.52
C VAL A 163 -2.56 -1.85 7.25
N ILE A 164 -2.25 -1.12 6.18
CA ILE A 164 -1.87 -1.68 4.87
C ILE A 164 -0.36 -1.71 4.64
N GLY A 165 0.38 -1.07 5.52
CA GLY A 165 1.84 -1.09 5.53
C GLY A 165 2.38 -0.48 6.81
N MET A 166 3.63 -0.79 7.15
CA MET A 166 4.26 -0.26 8.34
C MET A 166 5.79 -0.23 8.23
N ALA A 167 6.40 0.50 9.15
CA ALA A 167 7.85 0.55 9.29
C ALA A 167 8.41 -0.78 9.77
N LEU A 168 9.52 -1.21 9.18
CA LEU A 168 10.32 -2.35 9.65
C LEU A 168 11.38 -1.94 10.66
N ASN A 169 11.90 -0.72 10.54
CA ASN A 169 12.91 -0.23 11.45
C ASN A 169 12.32 0.08 12.81
N GLN A 170 12.97 -0.43 13.84
CA GLN A 170 12.65 -0.07 15.21
C GLN A 170 13.24 1.29 15.61
N VAL A 171 14.34 1.73 15.01
CA VAL A 171 14.88 3.08 15.25
C VAL A 171 14.16 4.07 14.35
N VAL A 172 13.47 5.03 14.96
CA VAL A 172 12.70 6.06 14.27
C VAL A 172 13.14 7.47 14.70
N MET A 173 12.90 8.43 13.81
CA MET A 173 13.18 9.86 14.04
C MET A 173 11.88 10.65 13.97
N PRO A 174 11.82 11.87 14.54
CA PRO A 174 10.66 12.74 14.41
C PRO A 174 10.26 12.92 12.94
N GLY A 175 8.97 12.82 12.63
CA GLY A 175 8.42 12.89 11.28
C GLY A 175 8.45 11.59 10.50
N TYR A 176 9.08 10.53 11.03
CA TYR A 176 9.15 9.24 10.34
C TYR A 176 7.75 8.62 10.19
N ALA A 177 7.43 8.16 8.97
CA ALA A 177 6.15 7.53 8.66
C ALA A 177 6.17 6.08 9.17
N VAL A 178 5.33 5.76 10.15
CA VAL A 178 5.34 4.48 10.87
C VAL A 178 4.26 3.53 10.37
N TYR A 179 3.00 3.97 10.32
CA TYR A 179 1.87 3.15 9.91
C TYR A 179 1.17 3.75 8.71
N HIS A 180 0.95 2.94 7.68
CA HIS A 180 0.17 3.31 6.50
C HIS A 180 -1.23 2.75 6.64
N ILE A 181 -2.22 3.62 6.73
CA ILE A 181 -3.60 3.25 6.97
C ILE A 181 -4.42 3.44 5.69
N GLY A 182 -5.03 2.36 5.22
CA GLY A 182 -6.10 2.42 4.22
C GLY A 182 -7.36 2.91 4.92
N ILE A 183 -7.87 4.08 4.50
CA ILE A 183 -9.00 4.74 5.16
C ILE A 183 -10.30 4.09 4.70
N ALA A 184 -11.12 3.63 5.65
CA ALA A 184 -12.44 3.13 5.36
C ALA A 184 -13.30 4.24 4.72
N ALA A 185 -14.04 3.90 3.64
CA ALA A 185 -14.99 4.83 3.06
C ALA A 185 -16.14 5.05 4.04
N THR A 186 -16.36 6.31 4.43
CA THR A 186 -17.56 6.70 5.18
C THR A 186 -18.63 7.14 4.17
N GLU A 187 -19.92 7.01 4.54
CA GLU A 187 -21.05 7.48 3.68
C GLU A 187 -20.81 8.91 3.18
N LYS A 188 -20.21 9.75 4.01
CA LYS A 188 -19.87 11.15 3.69
C LYS A 188 -18.76 11.30 2.62
N SER A 189 -17.90 10.28 2.45
CA SER A 189 -16.85 10.28 1.41
C SER A 189 -17.33 9.85 0.05
N LEU A 190 -18.51 9.24 -0.04
CA LEU A 190 -19.16 8.85 -1.30
C LEU A 190 -19.92 10.01 -1.95
N GLU A 191 -20.25 11.06 -1.18
CA GLU A 191 -20.97 12.25 -1.68
C GLU A 191 -20.04 13.32 -2.27
N ILE A 192 -18.73 13.22 -2.06
CA ILE A 192 -17.75 14.14 -2.65
C ILE A 192 -17.39 13.62 -4.04
N GLY A 193 -18.08 14.14 -5.04
CA GLY A 193 -17.77 13.93 -6.45
C GLY A 193 -16.33 14.33 -6.80
N PRO A 194 -15.83 14.02 -8.01
CA PRO A 194 -14.45 14.22 -8.41
C PRO A 194 -14.12 15.71 -8.57
N GLY A 195 -13.71 16.37 -7.48
CA GLY A 195 -13.50 17.81 -7.54
C GLY A 195 -12.84 18.43 -6.33
N ASP A 196 -11.84 17.78 -5.71
CA ASP A 196 -10.85 18.53 -4.90
C ASP A 196 -9.56 17.71 -4.72
N SER A 197 -8.74 17.70 -5.77
CA SER A 197 -7.45 17.00 -5.77
C SER A 197 -6.29 17.87 -5.25
N SER A 198 -6.58 18.92 -4.48
CA SER A 198 -5.55 19.86 -3.99
C SER A 198 -4.93 19.48 -2.63
N ALA A 199 -5.27 18.32 -2.06
CA ALA A 199 -4.73 17.86 -0.79
C ALA A 199 -4.08 16.47 -0.81
N SER A 200 -3.72 15.94 -1.97
CA SER A 200 -2.86 14.75 -2.08
C SER A 200 -1.41 15.19 -2.10
N GLY A 201 -0.94 15.63 -0.94
CA GLY A 201 0.46 15.89 -0.72
C GLY A 201 1.26 14.58 -0.68
N GLU A 202 2.44 14.70 -1.07
CA GLU A 202 3.65 13.99 -0.71
C GLU A 202 3.60 12.46 -0.71
N ASN A 203 3.79 11.94 -1.90
CA ASN A 203 4.45 10.67 -2.10
C ASN A 203 5.78 10.68 -1.34
N GLY A 204 5.93 9.84 -0.32
CA GLY A 204 7.22 9.51 0.27
C GLY A 204 8.07 8.66 -0.68
N GLY A 205 8.31 9.16 -1.87
CA GLY A 205 9.44 8.76 -2.68
C GLY A 205 10.65 9.50 -2.14
N ALA A 206 11.69 8.79 -1.70
CA ALA A 206 12.96 9.38 -1.33
C ALA A 206 13.39 10.31 -2.44
N GLN A 207 13.60 11.60 -2.11
CA GLN A 207 14.25 12.53 -3.01
C GLN A 207 15.72 12.12 -3.12
N PRO A 208 16.38 12.28 -4.29
CA PRO A 208 17.79 11.95 -4.47
C PRO A 208 18.77 12.73 -3.57
N SER A 209 18.27 13.65 -2.75
CA SER A 209 19.07 14.44 -1.81
C SER A 209 19.38 13.74 -0.49
N ASP A 210 18.77 12.58 -0.20
CA ASP A 210 18.98 11.88 1.08
C ASP A 210 20.15 10.86 1.03
N LEU A 211 20.85 10.80 -0.10
CA LEU A 211 22.10 10.04 -0.26
C LEU A 211 23.32 10.97 -0.07
N ARG A 212 23.39 11.70 1.04
CA ARG A 212 24.67 12.27 1.46
C ARG A 212 25.31 11.33 2.46
N GLU A 213 26.26 10.60 1.94
CA GLU A 213 27.54 10.11 2.49
C GLU A 213 27.66 10.22 4.02
N PHE A 214 27.68 9.05 4.64
CA PHE A 214 28.42 8.88 5.88
C PHE A 214 29.74 8.20 5.52
N ASP A 215 30.81 8.99 5.50
CA ASP A 215 32.17 8.54 5.74
C ASP A 215 32.33 8.16 7.24
#